data_9212419a717a41dfcf342ac83105a01e
#
_entry.id   9212419a717a41dfcf342ac83105a01e
#
_cell.length_a   1.000
_cell.length_b   1.000
_cell.length_c   1.000
_cell.angle_alpha   90.00
_cell.angle_beta   90.00
_cell.angle_gamma   90.00
#
_symmetry.space_group_name_H-M   'P 1'
#
loop_
_entity.id
_entity.type
_entity.pdbx_description
1 polymer ?
#
loop_
_entity_poly.entity_id
_entity_poly.type
_entity_poly.pdbx_seq_one_letter_code
_entity_poly.pdbx_strand_id
1 'polypeptide(L)'
;AVVVDRGQDVVISLYDPKAGRETDVVIPGNTQVLAAYGLGTWKLGSLWKLGSDEKIGGSLITRTISMNFGLPLFIWWDGLSLGDKLRIKLFNLFNRSNKDTISLKETSYLKKTVFLDGENGYLVNKDVPEGVSSLFSDQEEFGNLLKAKITDSTGSYNLANKVGRIIETMGIKVASISKSSGFDADCKVLGKNKELIRKVALILGCGEAETKGSTSFDLEIYLGNQY
;
A
#
# COMPACT_ATOMS: atom_id res chain seq x y z
N ALA A 1 -0.42 -7.41 6.68
CA ALA A 1 -0.62 -6.05 7.22
C ALA A 1 -2.11 -5.71 7.24
N VAL A 2 -2.59 -5.10 8.32
CA VAL A 2 -3.98 -4.68 8.49
C VAL A 2 -4.01 -3.22 8.92
N VAL A 3 -4.82 -2.39 8.24
CA VAL A 3 -5.00 -0.98 8.62
C VAL A 3 -6.11 -0.88 9.66
N VAL A 4 -5.82 -0.18 10.76
CA VAL A 4 -6.72 -0.02 11.90
C VAL A 4 -6.91 1.47 12.21
N ASP A 5 -8.15 1.88 12.47
CA ASP A 5 -8.46 3.20 13.03
C ASP A 5 -8.18 3.20 14.54
N ARG A 6 -7.39 4.14 15.00
CA ARG A 6 -7.17 4.41 16.44
C ARG A 6 -7.53 5.84 16.82
N GLY A 7 -8.62 6.34 16.28
CA GLY A 7 -9.15 7.66 16.56
C GLY A 7 -8.44 8.75 15.76
N GLN A 8 -7.43 9.41 16.35
CA GLN A 8 -6.73 10.48 15.64
C GLN A 8 -5.64 9.99 14.68
N ASP A 9 -5.03 8.82 14.96
CA ASP A 9 -3.94 8.24 14.17
C ASP A 9 -4.39 6.99 13.42
N VAL A 10 -3.71 6.72 12.32
CA VAL A 10 -3.89 5.50 11.55
C VAL A 10 -2.76 4.53 11.85
N VAL A 11 -3.10 3.29 12.18
CA VAL A 11 -2.13 2.27 12.52
C VAL A 11 -2.15 1.16 11.47
N ILE A 12 -0.97 0.75 11.02
CA ILE A 12 -0.77 -0.42 10.18
C ILE A 12 -0.16 -1.50 11.08
N SER A 13 -0.94 -2.51 11.43
CA SER A 13 -0.46 -3.63 12.22
C SER A 13 0.03 -4.74 11.30
N LEU A 14 1.31 -5.10 11.43
CA LEU A 14 1.95 -6.19 10.73
C LEU A 14 2.13 -7.36 11.69
N TYR A 15 1.73 -8.53 11.26
CA TYR A 15 1.82 -9.78 12.04
C TYR A 15 2.80 -10.71 11.36
N ASP A 16 3.84 -11.12 12.09
CA ASP A 16 4.77 -12.17 11.69
C ASP A 16 4.51 -13.42 12.53
N PRO A 17 3.77 -14.40 12.01
CA PRO A 17 3.47 -15.63 12.74
C PRO A 17 4.70 -16.52 12.98
N LYS A 18 5.74 -16.42 12.12
CA LYS A 18 6.96 -17.21 12.27
C LYS A 18 7.81 -16.70 13.44
N ALA A 19 7.93 -15.38 13.55
CA ALA A 19 8.67 -14.74 14.64
C ALA A 19 7.84 -14.51 15.89
N GLY A 20 6.50 -14.72 15.83
CA GLY A 20 5.58 -14.39 16.91
C GLY A 20 5.59 -12.90 17.28
N ARG A 21 5.77 -12.01 16.30
CA ARG A 21 5.95 -10.57 16.49
C ARG A 21 4.81 -9.77 15.84
N GLU A 22 4.36 -8.74 16.55
CA GLU A 22 3.50 -7.68 16.01
C GLU A 22 4.32 -6.39 15.89
N THR A 23 4.25 -5.72 14.73
CA THR A 23 4.82 -4.39 14.54
C THR A 23 3.74 -3.42 14.11
N ASP A 24 3.51 -2.38 14.90
CA ASP A 24 2.59 -1.29 14.57
C ASP A 24 3.37 -0.13 13.92
N VAL A 25 3.00 0.25 12.71
CA VAL A 25 3.46 1.49 12.05
C VAL A 25 2.38 2.55 12.24
N VAL A 26 2.70 3.59 12.98
CA VAL A 26 1.77 4.66 13.35
C VAL A 26 1.96 5.87 12.43
N ILE A 27 0.88 6.28 11.76
CA ILE A 27 0.84 7.45 10.89
C ILE A 27 -0.06 8.51 11.54
N PRO A 28 0.44 9.71 11.82
CA PRO A 28 -0.38 10.79 12.37
C PRO A 28 -1.57 11.12 11.47
N GLY A 29 -2.77 11.19 12.04
CA GLY A 29 -3.99 11.45 11.28
C GLY A 29 -4.07 12.85 10.68
N ASN A 30 -3.28 13.82 11.19
CA ASN A 30 -3.12 15.14 10.59
C ASN A 30 -2.09 15.18 9.44
N THR A 31 -1.69 14.01 8.90
CA THR A 31 -0.89 13.93 7.69
C THR A 31 -1.76 14.25 6.47
N GLN A 32 -1.35 15.22 5.66
CA GLN A 32 -2.05 15.57 4.43
C GLN A 32 -1.69 14.58 3.31
N VAL A 33 -2.70 14.05 2.65
CA VAL A 33 -2.59 13.06 1.58
C VAL A 33 -3.53 13.41 0.42
N LEU A 34 -3.16 12.98 -0.77
CA LEU A 34 -4.06 12.98 -1.92
C LEU A 34 -4.91 11.70 -1.84
N ALA A 35 -6.19 11.84 -1.53
CA ALA A 35 -7.10 10.71 -1.42
C ALA A 35 -7.22 9.97 -2.75
N ALA A 36 -7.27 8.64 -2.70
CA ALA A 36 -7.52 7.81 -3.87
C ALA A 36 -8.89 8.13 -4.51
N TYR A 37 -9.11 7.60 -5.70
CA TYR A 37 -10.36 7.79 -6.47
C TYR A 37 -10.67 9.26 -6.81
N GLY A 38 -9.65 10.12 -6.88
CA GLY A 38 -9.82 11.52 -7.28
C GLY A 38 -10.53 12.41 -6.25
N LEU A 39 -10.66 11.98 -5.01
CA LEU A 39 -11.41 12.68 -3.97
C LEU A 39 -10.69 13.91 -3.37
N GLY A 40 -9.56 14.33 -3.96
CA GLY A 40 -8.86 15.54 -3.54
C GLY A 40 -7.94 15.34 -2.34
N THR A 41 -7.55 16.43 -1.69
CA THR A 41 -6.58 16.44 -0.59
C THR A 41 -7.29 16.45 0.76
N TRP A 42 -6.90 15.53 1.64
CA TRP A 42 -7.51 15.32 2.95
C TRP A 42 -6.46 15.07 4.03
N LYS A 43 -6.84 15.23 5.30
CA LYS A 43 -6.10 14.70 6.45
C LYS A 43 -6.37 13.19 6.54
N LEU A 44 -5.33 12.40 6.75
CA LEU A 44 -5.41 10.93 6.72
C LEU A 44 -6.47 10.38 7.71
N GLY A 45 -6.56 10.93 8.92
CA GLY A 45 -7.54 10.52 9.92
C GLY A 45 -9.01 10.76 9.52
N SER A 46 -9.26 11.68 8.56
CA SER A 46 -10.62 11.94 8.07
C SER A 46 -11.09 10.94 7.02
N LEU A 47 -10.20 10.08 6.49
CA LEU A 47 -10.53 9.19 5.38
C LEU A 47 -11.48 8.05 5.76
N TRP A 48 -11.55 7.65 7.02
CA TRP A 48 -12.53 6.66 7.48
C TRP A 48 -13.95 7.16 7.29
N LYS A 49 -14.21 8.39 7.75
CA LYS A 49 -15.52 9.02 7.59
C LYS A 49 -15.83 9.25 6.11
N LEU A 50 -14.88 9.81 5.35
CA LEU A 50 -15.03 10.02 3.92
C LEU A 50 -15.33 8.71 3.18
N GLY A 51 -14.62 7.63 3.47
CA GLY A 51 -14.86 6.33 2.86
C GLY A 51 -16.23 5.75 3.17
N SER A 52 -16.76 6.02 4.36
CA SER A 52 -18.13 5.65 4.74
C SER A 52 -19.16 6.48 3.99
N ASP A 53 -18.99 7.81 3.93
CA ASP A 53 -19.90 8.74 3.25
C ASP A 53 -19.96 8.45 1.75
N GLU A 54 -18.82 8.15 1.12
CA GLU A 54 -18.71 7.77 -0.31
C GLU A 54 -19.04 6.30 -0.59
N LYS A 55 -19.39 5.50 0.43
CA LYS A 55 -19.68 4.05 0.32
C LYS A 55 -18.52 3.21 -0.24
N ILE A 56 -17.31 3.70 -0.13
CA ILE A 56 -16.06 3.01 -0.52
C ILE A 56 -15.50 2.18 0.64
N GLY A 57 -15.82 2.58 1.87
CA GLY A 57 -15.34 1.94 3.09
C GLY A 57 -13.83 2.07 3.28
N GLY A 58 -13.24 1.10 3.97
CA GLY A 58 -11.81 1.11 4.30
C GLY A 58 -10.87 0.93 3.11
N SER A 59 -11.38 0.58 1.92
CA SER A 59 -10.56 0.52 0.70
C SER A 59 -10.03 1.90 0.32
N LEU A 60 -10.75 2.98 0.63
CA LEU A 60 -10.27 4.34 0.42
C LEU A 60 -8.98 4.59 1.19
N ILE A 61 -8.92 4.25 2.47
CA ILE A 61 -7.75 4.52 3.29
C ILE A 61 -6.56 3.63 2.91
N THR A 62 -6.77 2.33 2.68
CA THR A 62 -5.70 1.43 2.27
C THR A 62 -5.08 1.88 0.95
N ARG A 63 -5.90 2.18 -0.05
CA ARG A 63 -5.42 2.65 -1.35
C ARG A 63 -4.75 4.02 -1.26
N THR A 64 -5.29 4.94 -0.47
CA THR A 64 -4.66 6.26 -0.25
C THR A 64 -3.30 6.12 0.41
N ILE A 65 -3.16 5.29 1.44
CA ILE A 65 -1.87 5.04 2.07
C ILE A 65 -0.91 4.40 1.06
N SER A 66 -1.34 3.37 0.33
CA SER A 66 -0.48 2.73 -0.67
C SER A 66 0.05 3.73 -1.69
N MET A 67 -0.79 4.59 -2.24
CA MET A 67 -0.40 5.55 -3.28
C MET A 67 0.45 6.72 -2.77
N ASN A 68 0.25 7.19 -1.52
CA ASN A 68 1.03 8.30 -0.97
C ASN A 68 2.31 7.83 -0.28
N PHE A 69 2.26 6.69 0.41
CA PHE A 69 3.37 6.18 1.22
C PHE A 69 4.16 5.06 0.52
N GLY A 70 3.72 4.54 -0.60
CA GLY A 70 4.39 3.41 -1.26
C GLY A 70 4.30 2.10 -0.48
N LEU A 71 3.35 1.94 0.43
CA LEU A 71 3.19 0.74 1.24
C LEU A 71 2.17 -0.23 0.62
N PRO A 72 2.46 -1.54 0.50
CA PRO A 72 1.58 -2.52 -0.14
C PRO A 72 0.42 -2.94 0.77
N LEU A 73 -0.67 -2.18 0.79
CA LEU A 73 -1.82 -2.38 1.67
C LEU A 73 -3.10 -2.66 0.88
N PHE A 74 -3.90 -3.64 1.34
CA PHE A 74 -5.22 -3.94 0.78
C PHE A 74 -6.23 -4.45 1.83
N ILE A 75 -5.82 -4.61 3.10
CA ILE A 75 -6.67 -5.13 4.17
C ILE A 75 -6.88 -4.06 5.24
N TRP A 76 -8.12 -3.89 5.67
CA TRP A 76 -8.49 -3.05 6.82
C TRP A 76 -9.31 -3.86 7.83
N TRP A 77 -9.33 -3.43 9.08
CA TRP A 77 -9.88 -4.20 10.19
C TRP A 77 -11.34 -4.62 9.98
N ASP A 78 -12.21 -3.70 9.53
CA ASP A 78 -13.63 -4.02 9.35
C ASP A 78 -13.90 -4.89 8.13
N GLY A 79 -12.98 -4.92 7.17
CA GLY A 79 -13.03 -5.80 6.00
C GLY A 79 -12.61 -7.25 6.30
N LEU A 80 -12.08 -7.53 7.49
CA LEU A 80 -11.69 -8.89 7.89
C LEU A 80 -12.89 -9.76 8.22
N SER A 81 -12.79 -11.05 7.89
CA SER A 81 -13.74 -12.06 8.33
C SER A 81 -13.71 -12.22 9.86
N LEU A 82 -14.80 -12.74 10.45
CA LEU A 82 -14.82 -13.06 11.90
C LEU A 82 -13.72 -14.04 12.28
N GLY A 83 -13.42 -15.01 11.41
CA GLY A 83 -12.36 -15.99 11.62
C GLY A 83 -10.97 -15.33 11.67
N ASP A 84 -10.70 -14.40 10.77
CA ASP A 84 -9.42 -13.69 10.75
C ASP A 84 -9.27 -12.75 11.96
N LYS A 85 -10.34 -12.05 12.34
CA LYS A 85 -10.36 -11.24 13.56
C LYS A 85 -10.08 -12.09 14.81
N LEU A 86 -10.64 -13.30 14.89
CA LEU A 86 -10.37 -14.22 15.99
C LEU A 86 -8.91 -14.69 15.98
N ARG A 87 -8.37 -15.08 14.83
CA ARG A 87 -6.95 -15.48 14.69
C ARG A 87 -6.00 -14.37 15.14
N ILE A 88 -6.25 -13.13 14.75
CA ILE A 88 -5.45 -11.97 15.18
C ILE A 88 -5.57 -11.77 16.69
N LYS A 89 -6.77 -11.85 17.26
CA LYS A 89 -6.96 -11.74 18.72
C LYS A 89 -6.20 -12.83 19.49
N LEU A 90 -6.25 -14.07 19.02
CA LEU A 90 -5.51 -15.18 19.63
C LEU A 90 -4.00 -14.96 19.48
N PHE A 91 -3.53 -14.56 18.29
CA PHE A 91 -2.12 -14.22 18.08
C PHE A 91 -1.64 -13.17 19.08
N ASN A 92 -2.39 -12.08 19.25
CA ASN A 92 -2.04 -11.00 20.20
C ASN A 92 -2.09 -11.46 21.66
N LEU A 93 -2.97 -12.38 21.99
CA LEU A 93 -3.04 -12.94 23.36
C LEU A 93 -1.77 -13.73 23.71
N PHE A 94 -1.28 -14.56 22.77
CA PHE A 94 -0.12 -15.42 22.99
C PHE A 94 1.23 -14.69 22.80
N ASN A 95 1.26 -13.59 22.02
CA ASN A 95 2.49 -12.85 21.67
C ASN A 95 2.51 -11.43 22.23
N ARG A 96 1.81 -11.17 23.32
CA ARG A 96 1.61 -9.82 23.89
C ARG A 96 2.90 -9.09 24.27
N SER A 97 3.98 -9.82 24.57
CA SER A 97 5.30 -9.28 24.93
C SER A 97 6.18 -8.93 23.73
N ASN A 98 5.79 -9.34 22.52
CA ASN A 98 6.59 -9.17 21.30
C ASN A 98 5.92 -8.14 20.36
N LYS A 99 5.70 -6.95 20.90
CA LYS A 99 5.07 -5.86 20.15
C LYS A 99 6.01 -4.66 20.02
N ASP A 100 6.32 -4.30 18.79
CA ASP A 100 7.10 -3.13 18.44
C ASP A 100 6.22 -2.03 17.87
N THR A 101 6.63 -0.77 18.03
CA THR A 101 5.91 0.37 17.45
C THR A 101 6.88 1.31 16.77
N ILE A 102 6.62 1.63 15.51
CA ILE A 102 7.35 2.61 14.70
C ILE A 102 6.44 3.79 14.43
N SER A 103 6.79 4.95 14.97
CA SER A 103 6.05 6.18 14.70
C SER A 103 6.66 6.92 13.53
N LEU A 104 5.92 7.10 12.42
CA LEU A 104 6.43 7.77 11.22
C LEU A 104 6.75 9.25 11.46
N LYS A 105 6.14 9.90 12.46
CA LYS A 105 6.46 11.29 12.84
C LYS A 105 7.88 11.46 13.38
N GLU A 106 8.51 10.36 13.84
CA GLU A 106 9.86 10.32 14.38
C GLU A 106 10.91 9.97 13.32
N THR A 107 10.46 9.71 12.10
CA THR A 107 11.31 9.38 10.96
C THR A 107 11.43 10.56 10.00
N SER A 108 12.40 10.51 9.08
CA SER A 108 12.52 11.47 7.97
C SER A 108 11.41 11.33 6.91
N TYR A 109 10.52 10.34 7.06
CA TYR A 109 9.45 10.06 6.10
C TYR A 109 8.32 11.10 6.15
N LEU A 110 8.12 11.73 7.29
CA LEU A 110 7.15 12.81 7.44
C LEU A 110 7.85 14.15 7.71
N LYS A 111 7.49 15.14 6.92
CA LYS A 111 7.94 16.53 7.10
C LYS A 111 6.87 17.32 7.84
N LYS A 112 7.21 17.89 9.01
CA LYS A 112 6.33 18.82 9.73
C LYS A 112 6.07 20.05 8.87
N THR A 113 4.84 20.52 8.88
CA THR A 113 4.41 21.74 8.16
C THR A 113 3.29 22.44 8.92
N VAL A 114 3.08 23.70 8.58
CA VAL A 114 1.88 24.44 8.96
C VAL A 114 1.07 24.64 7.69
N PHE A 115 -0.18 24.21 7.69
CA PHE A 115 -1.08 24.35 6.55
C PHE A 115 -1.63 25.77 6.41
N LEU A 116 -2.28 26.06 5.30
CA LEU A 116 -2.84 27.40 5.02
C LEU A 116 -3.92 27.84 6.02
N ASP A 117 -4.58 26.89 6.67
CA ASP A 117 -5.55 27.11 7.74
C ASP A 117 -4.90 27.40 9.12
N GLY A 118 -3.56 27.42 9.18
CA GLY A 118 -2.79 27.61 10.41
C GLY A 118 -2.61 26.36 11.27
N GLU A 119 -3.17 25.21 10.87
CA GLU A 119 -3.02 23.97 11.62
C GLU A 119 -1.67 23.29 11.37
N ASN A 120 -1.11 22.72 12.42
CA ASN A 120 0.09 21.89 12.32
C ASN A 120 -0.23 20.51 11.78
N GLY A 121 0.62 20.01 10.88
CA GLY A 121 0.47 18.67 10.33
C GLY A 121 1.74 18.16 9.68
N TYR A 122 1.57 17.14 8.84
CA TYR A 122 2.66 16.46 8.17
C TYR A 122 2.39 16.32 6.67
N LEU A 123 3.48 16.36 5.89
CA LEU A 123 3.52 15.99 4.48
C LEU A 123 4.36 14.74 4.32
N VAL A 124 3.98 13.87 3.39
CA VAL A 124 4.72 12.65 3.07
C VAL A 124 5.96 13.01 2.25
N ASN A 125 7.12 12.55 2.69
CA ASN A 125 8.35 12.62 1.92
C ASN A 125 8.40 11.48 0.88
N LYS A 126 9.32 11.57 -0.10
CA LYS A 126 9.33 10.64 -1.23
C LYS A 126 9.90 9.25 -0.89
N ASP A 127 10.85 9.18 0.02
CA ASP A 127 11.63 7.95 0.24
C ASP A 127 11.12 7.21 1.48
N VAL A 128 10.69 5.96 1.26
CA VAL A 128 10.30 5.06 2.36
C VAL A 128 11.54 4.69 3.16
N PRO A 129 11.57 4.92 4.48
CA PRO A 129 12.70 4.51 5.30
C PRO A 129 12.96 3.00 5.21
N GLU A 130 14.21 2.58 5.14
CA GLU A 130 14.61 1.18 5.01
C GLU A 130 14.00 0.31 6.11
N GLY A 131 13.98 0.79 7.36
CA GLY A 131 13.37 0.09 8.49
C GLY A 131 11.86 -0.10 8.37
N VAL A 132 11.16 0.70 7.53
CA VAL A 132 9.74 0.52 7.24
C VAL A 132 9.55 -0.38 6.02
N SER A 133 10.33 -0.16 4.94
CA SER A 133 10.21 -0.96 3.71
C SER A 133 10.53 -2.43 3.94
N SER A 134 11.52 -2.75 4.76
CA SER A 134 11.90 -4.13 5.11
C SER A 134 10.77 -4.92 5.77
N LEU A 135 9.84 -4.26 6.46
CA LEU A 135 8.68 -4.92 7.07
C LEU A 135 7.65 -5.42 6.03
N PHE A 136 7.70 -4.90 4.82
CA PHE A 136 6.77 -5.24 3.73
C PHE A 136 7.43 -6.04 2.61
N SER A 137 8.72 -6.32 2.72
CA SER A 137 9.45 -7.06 1.70
C SER A 137 9.13 -8.55 1.78
N ASP A 138 8.71 -9.12 0.65
CA ASP A 138 8.42 -10.55 0.48
C ASP A 138 9.64 -11.32 -0.08
N GLN A 139 10.86 -10.82 0.08
CA GLN A 139 12.08 -11.42 -0.48
C GLN A 139 12.28 -12.88 -0.04
N GLU A 140 11.87 -13.22 1.18
CA GLU A 140 11.93 -14.61 1.66
C GLU A 140 10.93 -15.53 0.95
N GLU A 141 9.77 -14.98 0.54
CA GLU A 141 8.70 -15.77 -0.06
C GLU A 141 8.91 -15.97 -1.57
N PHE A 142 9.33 -14.94 -2.28
CA PHE A 142 9.44 -14.96 -3.75
C PHE A 142 10.87 -15.00 -4.29
N GLY A 143 11.89 -14.97 -3.43
CA GLY A 143 13.30 -14.97 -3.79
C GLY A 143 13.84 -13.60 -4.21
N ASN A 144 15.16 -13.49 -4.22
CA ASN A 144 15.85 -12.28 -4.64
C ASN A 144 15.86 -12.18 -6.18
N LEU A 145 15.65 -10.98 -6.72
CA LEU A 145 15.81 -10.64 -8.14
C LEU A 145 14.55 -10.70 -9.03
N LEU A 146 13.35 -10.71 -8.48
CA LEU A 146 12.15 -10.53 -9.31
C LEU A 146 12.18 -9.17 -10.02
N LYS A 147 11.80 -9.17 -11.30
CA LYS A 147 11.80 -7.98 -12.15
C LYS A 147 10.38 -7.65 -12.61
N ALA A 148 9.97 -6.42 -12.38
CA ALA A 148 8.69 -5.89 -12.86
C ALA A 148 8.88 -4.91 -14.01
N LYS A 149 7.91 -4.91 -14.93
CA LYS A 149 7.70 -3.87 -15.94
C LYS A 149 6.36 -3.19 -15.70
N ILE A 150 6.33 -1.87 -15.79
CA ILE A 150 5.11 -1.08 -15.69
C ILE A 150 4.88 -0.38 -17.01
N THR A 151 3.68 -0.54 -17.58
CA THR A 151 3.25 0.15 -18.79
C THR A 151 2.09 1.08 -18.42
N ASP A 152 2.27 2.38 -18.62
CA ASP A 152 1.32 3.42 -18.20
C ASP A 152 0.62 4.02 -19.40
N SER A 153 -0.70 3.85 -19.48
CA SER A 153 -1.59 4.44 -20.49
C SER A 153 -2.58 5.43 -19.86
N THR A 154 -2.43 5.76 -18.56
CA THR A 154 -3.39 6.61 -17.85
C THR A 154 -3.30 8.08 -18.23
N GLY A 155 -2.18 8.53 -18.76
CA GLY A 155 -1.89 9.95 -18.93
C GLY A 155 -1.68 10.72 -17.62
N SER A 156 -1.84 10.08 -16.47
CA SER A 156 -1.72 10.70 -15.16
C SER A 156 -0.26 10.96 -14.81
N TYR A 157 0.01 12.16 -14.29
CA TYR A 157 1.37 12.51 -13.87
C TYR A 157 1.83 11.64 -12.69
N ASN A 158 2.98 11.00 -12.86
CA ASN A 158 3.70 10.29 -11.81
C ASN A 158 3.01 9.03 -11.23
N LEU A 159 1.91 8.54 -11.82
CA LEU A 159 1.18 7.38 -11.29
C LEU A 159 2.01 6.10 -11.38
N ALA A 160 2.66 5.85 -12.52
CA ALA A 160 3.54 4.69 -12.68
C ALA A 160 4.68 4.65 -11.64
N ASN A 161 5.25 5.82 -11.27
CA ASN A 161 6.27 5.89 -10.23
C ASN A 161 5.70 5.60 -8.84
N LYS A 162 4.46 6.01 -8.54
CA LYS A 162 3.79 5.67 -7.28
C LYS A 162 3.56 4.16 -7.19
N VAL A 163 3.07 3.55 -8.26
CA VAL A 163 2.92 2.10 -8.35
C VAL A 163 4.29 1.41 -8.23
N GLY A 164 5.30 1.92 -8.93
CA GLY A 164 6.68 1.42 -8.85
C GLY A 164 7.20 1.36 -7.41
N ARG A 165 7.00 2.42 -6.63
CA ARG A 165 7.40 2.43 -5.21
C ARG A 165 6.71 1.35 -4.38
N ILE A 166 5.42 1.10 -4.62
CA ILE A 166 4.70 0.02 -3.94
C ILE A 166 5.34 -1.33 -4.26
N ILE A 167 5.64 -1.57 -5.53
CA ILE A 167 6.28 -2.81 -6.01
C ILE A 167 7.69 -2.98 -5.43
N GLU A 168 8.48 -1.90 -5.40
CA GLU A 168 9.83 -1.92 -4.83
C GLU A 168 9.82 -2.15 -3.31
N THR A 169 8.83 -1.60 -2.59
CA THR A 169 8.63 -1.89 -1.15
C THR A 169 8.32 -3.37 -0.90
N MET A 170 7.70 -4.07 -1.85
CA MET A 170 7.52 -5.53 -1.79
C MET A 170 8.81 -6.32 -2.06
N GLY A 171 9.91 -5.66 -2.39
CA GLY A 171 11.18 -6.30 -2.72
C GLY A 171 11.33 -6.69 -4.20
N ILE A 172 10.42 -6.22 -5.08
CA ILE A 172 10.45 -6.51 -6.52
C ILE A 172 11.09 -5.33 -7.24
N LYS A 173 12.16 -5.59 -8.01
CA LYS A 173 12.86 -4.54 -8.77
C LYS A 173 12.02 -4.06 -9.95
N VAL A 174 11.68 -2.78 -10.01
CA VAL A 174 11.10 -2.17 -11.21
C VAL A 174 12.19 -1.94 -12.24
N ALA A 175 12.26 -2.82 -13.24
CA ALA A 175 13.30 -2.80 -14.26
C ALA A 175 12.96 -1.87 -15.43
N SER A 176 11.68 -1.57 -15.67
CA SER A 176 11.25 -0.70 -16.76
C SER A 176 9.91 -0.04 -16.44
N ILE A 177 9.82 1.25 -16.72
CA ILE A 177 8.56 2.00 -16.79
C ILE A 177 8.45 2.58 -18.19
N SER A 178 7.37 2.28 -18.91
CA SER A 178 7.11 2.78 -20.25
C SER A 178 5.73 3.41 -20.34
N LYS A 179 5.60 4.42 -21.19
CA LYS A 179 4.29 4.99 -21.55
C LYS A 179 3.76 4.28 -22.79
N SER A 180 2.46 4.08 -22.83
CA SER A 180 1.74 3.55 -23.99
C SER A 180 0.48 4.36 -24.23
N SER A 181 -0.04 4.32 -25.44
CA SER A 181 -1.35 4.85 -25.79
C SER A 181 -2.24 3.68 -26.20
N GLY A 182 -3.51 3.67 -25.73
CA GLY A 182 -4.50 2.73 -26.27
C GLY A 182 -4.78 1.48 -25.46
N PHE A 183 -4.44 1.42 -24.16
CA PHE A 183 -5.00 0.40 -23.26
C PHE A 183 -6.27 0.96 -22.59
N ASP A 184 -7.40 0.71 -23.26
CA ASP A 184 -8.72 1.15 -22.80
C ASP A 184 -9.31 0.15 -21.82
N ALA A 185 -8.81 0.20 -20.60
CA ALA A 185 -9.23 -0.64 -19.50
C ALA A 185 -8.81 0.01 -18.17
N ASP A 186 -9.16 -0.61 -17.07
CA ASP A 186 -8.75 -0.20 -15.74
C ASP A 186 -7.26 -0.48 -15.51
N CYS A 187 -6.92 -1.66 -15.03
CA CYS A 187 -5.55 -2.13 -14.99
C CYS A 187 -5.46 -3.66 -15.00
N LYS A 188 -4.29 -4.20 -15.37
CA LYS A 188 -4.02 -5.64 -15.35
C LYS A 188 -2.65 -5.96 -14.81
N VAL A 189 -2.57 -7.06 -14.07
CA VAL A 189 -1.33 -7.65 -13.58
C VAL A 189 -1.14 -9.01 -14.22
N LEU A 190 0.00 -9.22 -14.85
CA LEU A 190 0.39 -10.46 -15.50
C LEU A 190 1.73 -10.94 -14.96
N GLY A 191 2.01 -12.21 -15.02
CA GLY A 191 3.29 -12.77 -14.59
C GLY A 191 3.33 -14.29 -14.65
N LYS A 192 4.40 -14.85 -14.09
CA LYS A 192 4.64 -16.30 -14.08
C LYS A 192 4.13 -16.96 -12.80
N ASN A 193 4.13 -16.24 -11.69
CA ASN A 193 3.72 -16.75 -10.39
C ASN A 193 2.30 -16.24 -10.05
N LYS A 194 1.33 -17.17 -9.98
CA LYS A 194 -0.08 -16.85 -9.70
C LYS A 194 -0.31 -16.14 -8.36
N GLU A 195 0.43 -16.54 -7.34
CA GLU A 195 0.28 -15.98 -6.00
C GLU A 195 0.76 -14.52 -5.95
N LEU A 196 1.92 -14.25 -6.59
CA LEU A 196 2.43 -12.90 -6.75
C LEU A 196 1.47 -12.02 -7.57
N ILE A 197 0.95 -12.52 -8.70
CA ILE A 197 -0.03 -11.81 -9.53
C ILE A 197 -1.23 -11.41 -8.67
N ARG A 198 -1.83 -12.38 -7.97
CA ARG A 198 -3.00 -12.16 -7.12
C ARG A 198 -2.73 -11.13 -6.03
N LYS A 199 -1.57 -11.23 -5.35
CA LYS A 199 -1.18 -10.30 -4.29
C LYS A 199 -1.04 -8.87 -4.82
N VAL A 200 -0.33 -8.69 -5.93
CA VAL A 200 -0.14 -7.38 -6.55
C VAL A 200 -1.46 -6.83 -7.10
N ALA A 201 -2.28 -7.68 -7.74
CA ALA A 201 -3.60 -7.29 -8.23
C ALA A 201 -4.51 -6.78 -7.11
N LEU A 202 -4.53 -7.46 -5.96
CA LEU A 202 -5.29 -7.02 -4.77
C LEU A 202 -4.80 -5.68 -4.22
N ILE A 203 -3.48 -5.49 -4.13
CA ILE A 203 -2.87 -4.24 -3.63
C ILE A 203 -3.21 -3.05 -4.56
N LEU A 204 -3.12 -3.28 -5.87
CA LEU A 204 -3.36 -2.24 -6.87
C LEU A 204 -4.84 -2.11 -7.28
N GLY A 205 -5.71 -3.04 -6.89
CA GLY A 205 -7.10 -3.09 -7.34
C GLY A 205 -7.22 -3.40 -8.83
N CYS A 206 -6.32 -4.21 -9.37
CA CYS A 206 -6.24 -4.58 -10.79
C CYS A 206 -6.84 -5.95 -11.08
N GLY A 207 -7.20 -6.18 -12.34
CA GLY A 207 -7.53 -7.52 -12.83
C GLY A 207 -6.30 -8.41 -12.96
N GLU A 208 -6.49 -9.72 -12.76
CA GLU A 208 -5.46 -10.75 -12.93
C GLU A 208 -5.50 -11.32 -14.35
N ALA A 209 -4.33 -11.61 -14.93
CA ALA A 209 -4.22 -12.38 -16.16
C ALA A 209 -2.94 -13.23 -16.16
N GLU A 210 -3.01 -14.39 -16.78
CA GLU A 210 -1.82 -15.24 -16.99
C GLU A 210 -1.08 -14.83 -18.26
N THR A 211 0.25 -14.82 -18.18
CA THR A 211 1.09 -14.55 -19.36
C THR A 211 1.06 -15.75 -20.28
N LYS A 212 0.61 -15.57 -21.51
CA LYS A 212 0.71 -16.57 -22.58
C LYS A 212 2.03 -16.32 -23.33
N GLY A 213 3.15 -16.80 -22.80
CA GLY A 213 4.44 -16.67 -23.49
C GLY A 213 5.63 -16.41 -22.56
N SER A 214 6.83 -16.45 -23.13
CA SER A 214 8.07 -16.13 -22.41
C SER A 214 8.29 -14.63 -22.40
N THR A 215 8.21 -14.02 -21.22
CA THR A 215 8.58 -12.62 -21.01
C THR A 215 9.89 -12.55 -20.24
N SER A 216 10.64 -11.46 -20.44
CA SER A 216 11.88 -11.18 -19.72
C SER A 216 11.61 -10.68 -18.27
N PHE A 217 10.34 -10.47 -17.93
CA PHE A 217 9.90 -9.97 -16.63
C PHE A 217 9.13 -11.05 -15.89
N ASP A 218 9.22 -11.02 -14.57
CA ASP A 218 8.47 -11.91 -13.69
C ASP A 218 7.06 -11.38 -13.44
N LEU A 219 6.92 -10.05 -13.52
CA LEU A 219 5.67 -9.32 -13.33
C LEU A 219 5.54 -8.20 -14.37
N GLU A 220 4.37 -8.09 -15.00
CA GLU A 220 4.01 -6.98 -15.88
C GLU A 220 2.73 -6.33 -15.40
N ILE A 221 2.75 -5.00 -15.26
CA ILE A 221 1.63 -4.20 -14.77
C ILE A 221 1.25 -3.23 -15.87
N TYR A 222 0.02 -3.30 -16.31
CA TYR A 222 -0.58 -2.41 -17.31
C TYR A 222 -1.60 -1.51 -16.61
N LEU A 223 -1.30 -0.22 -16.57
CA LEU A 223 -2.18 0.81 -16.05
C LEU A 223 -2.95 1.40 -17.23
N GLY A 224 -4.25 1.19 -17.26
CA GLY A 224 -5.13 1.66 -18.33
C GLY A 224 -5.65 3.06 -18.05
N ASN A 225 -6.31 3.65 -19.05
CA ASN A 225 -6.84 5.02 -18.97
C ASN A 225 -8.02 5.20 -18.01
N GLN A 226 -8.59 4.10 -17.50
CA GLN A 226 -9.68 4.10 -16.52
C GLN A 226 -9.21 3.85 -15.08
N TYR A 227 -7.91 3.68 -14.86
CA TYR A 227 -7.33 3.34 -13.54
C TYR A 227 -7.26 4.53 -12.56
#